data_07cbb9d624d5b89364864cb1fa6b0830
#
_entry.id   07cbb9d624d5b89364864cb1fa6b0830
#
_cell.length_a   1.000
_cell.length_b   1.000
_cell.length_c   1.000
_cell.angle_alpha   90.00
_cell.angle_beta   90.00
_cell.angle_gamma   90.00
#
_symmetry.space_group_name_H-M   'P 1'
#
loop_
_entity.id
_entity.type
_entity.pdbx_description
1 polymer ?
#
loop_
_entity_poly.entity_id
_entity_poly.type
_entity_poly.pdbx_seq_one_letter_code
_entity_poly.pdbx_strand_id
1 'polypeptide(L)'
;MRTESRWYSETARAWIAEGKAQGIAEGKAQGIAEGEAVGEAKSVLLILEARGITVTDEQRQRVLTCTDLQQLETWVRRAATISSADELFN
;
A
#
# COMPACT_ATOMS: atom_id res chain seq x y z
N MET A 1 -16.23 29.61 -2.95
CA MET A 1 -16.19 30.09 -3.61
C MET A 1 -16.31 30.00 -4.17
N ARG A 2 -16.54 29.48 -4.21
CA ARG A 2 -16.44 29.48 -5.18
C ARG A 2 -16.28 30.39 -5.83
N THR A 3 -16.39 30.85 -5.57
CA THR A 3 -16.26 31.75 -6.42
C THR A 3 -15.16 31.81 -7.09
N GLU A 4 -14.39 31.45 -6.53
CA GLU A 4 -13.27 31.52 -6.98
C GLU A 4 -12.96 30.90 -8.19
N SER A 5 -13.56 29.89 -8.47
CA SER A 5 -13.30 29.19 -9.69
C SER A 5 -13.89 29.86 -10.88
N ARG A 6 -14.80 30.79 -10.71
CA ARG A 6 -15.43 31.40 -11.84
C ARG A 6 -14.61 32.44 -12.56
N TRP A 7 -13.60 32.96 -11.93
CA TRP A 7 -12.78 33.94 -12.56
C TRP A 7 -11.73 33.33 -13.47
N TYR A 8 -11.56 32.02 -13.45
CA TYR A 8 -10.70 31.39 -14.41
C TYR A 8 -11.39 31.38 -15.76
N SER A 9 -10.66 31.71 -16.83
CA SER A 9 -11.18 31.50 -18.16
C SER A 9 -11.23 30.00 -18.40
N GLU A 10 -12.06 29.57 -19.32
CA GLU A 10 -12.16 28.16 -19.62
C GLU A 10 -10.83 27.55 -20.04
N THR A 11 -10.03 28.29 -20.79
CA THR A 11 -8.70 27.84 -21.21
C THR A 11 -7.77 27.67 -20.03
N ALA A 12 -7.74 28.67 -19.14
CA ALA A 12 -6.91 28.62 -17.95
C ALA A 12 -7.38 27.50 -17.01
N ARG A 13 -8.68 27.30 -16.91
CA ARG A 13 -9.21 26.22 -16.11
C ARG A 13 -8.83 24.86 -16.67
N ALA A 14 -8.84 24.71 -17.99
CA ALA A 14 -8.46 23.47 -18.61
C ALA A 14 -7.00 23.14 -18.34
N TRP A 15 -6.12 24.13 -18.40
CA TRP A 15 -4.72 23.90 -18.11
C TRP A 15 -4.47 23.55 -16.65
N ILE A 16 -5.11 24.30 -15.73
CA ILE A 16 -4.96 24.06 -14.31
C ILE A 16 -5.57 22.71 -13.95
N ALA A 17 -6.74 22.42 -14.52
CA ALA A 17 -7.43 21.17 -14.24
C ALA A 17 -6.65 19.96 -14.75
N GLU A 18 -6.02 20.08 -15.93
CA GLU A 18 -5.22 19.00 -16.47
C GLU A 18 -4.00 18.72 -15.59
N GLY A 19 -3.27 19.74 -15.18
CA GLY A 19 -2.12 19.58 -14.30
C GLY A 19 -2.52 19.04 -12.93
N LYS A 20 -3.61 19.54 -12.37
CA LYS A 20 -4.11 19.07 -11.10
C LYS A 20 -4.62 17.64 -11.19
N ALA A 21 -5.36 17.32 -12.24
CA ALA A 21 -5.90 15.98 -12.42
C ALA A 21 -4.79 14.94 -12.53
N GLN A 22 -3.72 15.27 -13.24
CA GLN A 22 -2.58 14.39 -13.39
C GLN A 22 -1.87 14.17 -12.05
N GLY A 23 -1.59 15.26 -11.32
CA GLY A 23 -0.96 15.18 -10.01
C GLY A 23 -1.81 14.43 -8.99
N ILE A 24 -3.11 14.65 -8.98
CA ILE A 24 -4.03 13.95 -8.09
C ILE A 24 -4.09 12.47 -8.45
N ALA A 25 -4.15 12.15 -9.73
CA ALA A 25 -4.19 10.76 -10.17
C ALA A 25 -2.92 9.99 -9.79
N GLU A 26 -1.75 10.60 -9.96
CA GLU A 26 -0.49 9.99 -9.55
C GLU A 26 -0.41 9.82 -8.04
N GLY A 27 -0.76 10.85 -7.28
CA GLY A 27 -0.75 10.78 -5.82
C GLY A 27 -1.75 9.76 -5.29
N LYS A 28 -2.93 9.67 -5.92
CA LYS A 28 -3.94 8.71 -5.52
C LYS A 28 -3.52 7.28 -5.82
N ALA A 29 -2.92 7.05 -6.98
CA ALA A 29 -2.41 5.73 -7.35
C ALA A 29 -1.31 5.28 -6.39
N GLN A 30 -0.40 6.17 -6.03
CA GLN A 30 0.65 5.88 -5.08
C GLN A 30 0.07 5.60 -3.69
N GLY A 31 -0.90 6.40 -3.24
CA GLY A 31 -1.55 6.20 -1.95
C GLY A 31 -2.31 4.87 -1.88
N ILE A 32 -2.96 4.46 -2.97
CA ILE A 32 -3.66 3.18 -3.05
C ILE A 32 -2.66 2.04 -2.96
N ALA A 33 -1.55 2.12 -3.70
CA ALA A 33 -0.53 1.10 -3.69
C ALA A 33 0.10 0.94 -2.30
N GLU A 34 0.39 2.05 -1.63
CA GLU A 34 0.92 2.04 -0.27
C GLU A 34 -0.10 1.46 0.71
N GLY A 35 -1.38 1.82 0.57
CA GLY A 35 -2.44 1.28 1.39
C GLY A 35 -2.63 -0.21 1.20
N GLU A 36 -2.52 -0.70 -0.03
CA GLU A 36 -2.59 -2.12 -0.32
C GLU A 36 -1.42 -2.87 0.29
N ALA A 37 -0.22 -2.31 0.20
CA ALA A 37 0.97 -2.92 0.80
C ALA A 37 0.83 -3.03 2.31
N VAL A 38 0.35 -1.98 2.98
CA VAL A 38 0.12 -2.01 4.43
C VAL A 38 -0.93 -3.05 4.77
N GLY A 39 -2.02 -3.11 3.99
CA GLY A 39 -3.09 -4.09 4.21
C GLY A 39 -2.61 -5.52 4.05
N GLU A 40 -1.81 -5.79 3.02
CA GLU A 40 -1.26 -7.12 2.80
C GLU A 40 -0.23 -7.51 3.88
N ALA A 41 0.59 -6.56 4.30
CA ALA A 41 1.55 -6.79 5.38
C ALA A 41 0.82 -7.18 6.67
N LYS A 42 -0.25 -6.49 6.99
CA LYS A 42 -1.07 -6.82 8.15
C LYS A 42 -1.71 -8.20 8.00
N SER A 43 -2.14 -8.55 6.78
CA SER A 43 -2.70 -9.86 6.50
C SER A 43 -1.69 -10.98 6.72
N VAL A 44 -0.45 -10.79 6.29
CA VAL A 44 0.63 -11.76 6.52
C VAL A 44 0.78 -12.00 8.02
N LEU A 45 0.88 -10.92 8.79
CA LEU A 45 1.06 -11.02 10.24
C LEU A 45 -0.15 -11.66 10.92
N LEU A 46 -1.35 -11.35 10.45
CA LEU A 46 -2.58 -11.93 10.98
C LEU A 46 -2.64 -13.43 10.73
N ILE A 47 -2.27 -13.88 9.55
CA ILE A 47 -2.24 -15.31 9.22
C ILE A 47 -1.26 -16.04 10.14
N LEU A 48 -0.07 -15.48 10.33
CA LEU A 48 0.94 -16.07 11.21
C LEU A 48 0.44 -16.15 12.64
N GLU A 49 -0.18 -15.07 13.11
CA GLU A 49 -0.75 -15.04 14.46
C GLU A 49 -1.87 -16.07 14.60
N ALA A 50 -2.77 -16.14 13.63
CA ALA A 50 -3.89 -17.09 13.67
C ALA A 50 -3.41 -18.55 13.68
N ARG A 51 -2.26 -18.81 13.08
CA ARG A 51 -1.67 -20.14 13.07
C ARG A 51 -0.77 -20.43 14.28
N GLY A 52 -0.65 -19.45 15.19
CA GLY A 52 0.19 -19.60 16.37
C GLY A 52 1.67 -19.52 16.10
N ILE A 53 2.07 -18.94 14.98
CA ILE A 53 3.47 -18.79 14.62
C ILE A 53 4.02 -17.51 15.25
N THR A 54 5.10 -17.64 16.04
CA THR A 54 5.71 -16.50 16.69
C THR A 54 6.54 -15.69 15.68
N VAL A 55 6.36 -14.38 15.70
CA VAL A 55 7.07 -13.45 14.84
C VAL A 55 7.88 -12.50 15.73
N THR A 56 9.17 -12.34 15.43
CA THR A 56 10.01 -11.40 16.17
C THR A 56 9.69 -9.98 15.73
N ASP A 57 10.10 -9.00 16.54
CA ASP A 57 9.90 -7.59 16.18
C ASP A 57 10.61 -7.23 14.88
N GLU A 58 11.80 -7.78 14.65
CA GLU A 58 12.52 -7.57 13.40
C GLU A 58 11.77 -8.12 12.20
N GLN A 59 11.24 -9.33 12.32
CA GLN A 59 10.46 -9.97 11.27
C GLN A 59 9.19 -9.16 10.99
N ARG A 60 8.53 -8.71 12.05
CA ARG A 60 7.34 -7.88 11.93
C ARG A 60 7.63 -6.59 11.18
N GLN A 61 8.71 -5.90 11.54
CA GLN A 61 9.09 -4.67 10.86
C GLN A 61 9.46 -4.92 9.39
N ARG A 62 10.12 -6.03 9.11
CA ARG A 62 10.47 -6.40 7.75
C ARG A 62 9.23 -6.55 6.87
N VAL A 63 8.19 -7.16 7.42
CA VAL A 63 6.92 -7.31 6.70
C VAL A 63 6.22 -5.95 6.56
N LEU A 64 6.12 -5.20 7.66
CA LEU A 64 5.40 -3.93 7.67
C LEU A 64 6.05 -2.85 6.80
N THR A 65 7.35 -2.89 6.62
CA THR A 65 8.06 -1.91 5.80
C THR A 65 8.17 -2.31 4.33
N CYS A 66 7.74 -3.51 3.97
CA CYS A 66 7.77 -3.95 2.60
C CYS A 66 6.70 -3.23 1.79
N THR A 67 7.10 -2.64 0.67
CA THR A 67 6.19 -1.96 -0.22
C THR A 67 5.98 -2.70 -1.55
N ASP A 68 6.63 -3.85 -1.72
CA ASP A 68 6.51 -4.66 -2.91
C ASP A 68 5.30 -5.60 -2.77
N LEU A 69 4.23 -5.30 -3.48
CA LEU A 69 3.00 -6.08 -3.42
C LEU A 69 3.20 -7.53 -3.85
N GLN A 70 4.07 -7.78 -4.80
CA GLN A 70 4.34 -9.15 -5.24
C GLN A 70 5.03 -9.95 -4.14
N GLN A 71 5.98 -9.34 -3.45
CA GLN A 71 6.65 -9.96 -2.33
C GLN A 71 5.67 -10.26 -1.20
N LEU A 72 4.82 -9.28 -0.89
CA LEU A 72 3.81 -9.43 0.16
C LEU A 72 2.82 -10.54 -0.20
N GLU A 73 2.41 -10.61 -1.46
CA GLU A 73 1.51 -11.65 -1.93
C GLU A 73 2.16 -13.03 -1.79
N THR A 74 3.44 -13.13 -2.12
CA THR A 74 4.20 -14.37 -1.92
C THR A 74 4.23 -14.75 -0.44
N TRP A 75 4.44 -13.76 0.43
CA TRP A 75 4.44 -14.01 1.87
C TRP A 75 3.08 -14.44 2.41
N VAL A 76 2.00 -13.88 1.87
CA VAL A 76 0.65 -14.32 2.23
C VAL A 76 0.49 -15.81 1.94
N ARG A 77 0.91 -16.24 0.76
CA ARG A 77 0.83 -17.64 0.37
C ARG A 77 1.70 -18.53 1.24
N ARG A 78 2.93 -18.10 1.49
CA ARG A 78 3.85 -18.85 2.35
C ARG A 78 3.33 -18.93 3.78
N ALA A 79 2.79 -17.85 4.31
CA ALA A 79 2.27 -17.81 5.66
C ALA A 79 1.21 -18.88 5.92
N ALA A 80 0.50 -19.28 4.88
CA ALA A 80 -0.53 -20.31 4.98
C ALA A 80 0.03 -21.72 5.16
N THR A 81 1.28 -21.95 4.80
CA THR A 81 1.85 -23.29 4.75
C THR A 81 3.12 -23.52 5.57
N ILE A 82 3.81 -22.43 5.97
CA ILE A 82 5.07 -22.58 6.71
C ILE A 82 4.83 -23.00 8.17
N SER A 83 5.88 -23.48 8.81
CA SER A 83 5.82 -23.89 10.20
C SER A 83 6.46 -22.86 11.14
N SER A 84 7.31 -21.99 10.64
CA SER A 84 7.95 -20.95 11.42
C SER A 84 8.06 -19.68 10.59
N ALA A 85 8.17 -18.52 11.28
CA ALA A 85 8.29 -17.25 10.61
C ALA A 85 9.58 -17.11 9.78
N ASP A 86 10.64 -17.81 10.16
CA ASP A 86 11.89 -17.79 9.42
C ASP A 86 11.71 -18.32 7.99
N GLU A 87 10.82 -19.27 7.79
CA GLU A 87 10.54 -19.82 6.48
C GLU A 87 9.90 -18.82 5.54
N LEU A 88 9.31 -17.76 6.07
CA LEU A 88 8.70 -16.73 5.27
C LEU A 88 9.73 -16.00 4.40
N PHE A 89 10.92 -15.81 4.95
CA PHE A 89 11.98 -15.02 4.33
C PHE A 89 13.04 -15.84 3.58
N ASN A 90 12.88 -17.12 3.55
CA ASN A 90 13.83 -18.00 2.84
C ASN A 90 13.48 -18.18 1.37
#